data_3afc362dafeceb016a2e0b00fd75cd5a
#
_entry.id   3afc362dafeceb016a2e0b00fd75cd5a
#
_cell.length_a   1.000
_cell.length_b   1.000
_cell.length_c   1.000
_cell.angle_alpha   90.00
_cell.angle_beta   90.00
_cell.angle_gamma   90.00
#
_symmetry.space_group_name_H-M   'P 1'
#
loop_
_entity.id
_entity.type
_entity.pdbx_description
1 polymer ?
#
loop_
_entity_poly.entity_id
_entity_poly.type
_entity_poly.pdbx_seq_one_letter_code
_entity_poly.pdbx_strand_id
1 'polypeptide(L)' 'MSTQAAKFIGAGLSTVSLAGSGVGIGMVFSSLVSSIARNPSQQRQLFLYTILGFALTEAIALFGLMASFLILFGF' A
#
# COMPACT_ATOMS: atom_id res chain seq x y z
N MET A 1 -4.01 6.37 -30.38
CA MET A 1 -3.12 6.72 -29.25
C MET A 1 -1.72 6.24 -29.57
N SER A 2 -0.72 7.06 -29.36
CA SER A 2 0.67 6.65 -29.61
C SER A 2 1.13 5.65 -28.55
N THR A 3 2.17 4.88 -28.85
CA THR A 3 2.74 3.94 -27.88
C THR A 3 3.21 4.67 -26.62
N GLN A 4 3.79 5.85 -26.77
CA GLN A 4 4.27 6.62 -25.64
C GLN A 4 3.12 7.14 -24.77
N ALA A 5 2.03 7.61 -25.40
CA ALA A 5 0.85 8.04 -24.66
C ALA A 5 0.25 6.87 -23.88
N ALA A 6 0.20 5.67 -24.49
CA ALA A 6 -0.26 4.46 -23.82
C ALA A 6 0.60 4.10 -22.62
N LYS A 7 1.92 4.26 -22.72
CA LYS A 7 2.83 4.02 -21.59
C LYS A 7 2.54 4.96 -20.43
N PHE A 8 2.34 6.24 -20.69
CA PHE A 8 2.04 7.22 -19.64
C PHE A 8 0.72 6.91 -18.95
N ILE A 9 -0.29 6.54 -19.71
CA ILE A 9 -1.59 6.17 -19.14
C ILE A 9 -1.46 4.89 -18.30
N GLY A 10 -0.77 3.87 -18.82
CA GLY A 10 -0.56 2.62 -18.10
C GLY A 10 0.21 2.81 -16.80
N ALA A 11 1.28 3.60 -16.83
CA ALA A 11 2.05 3.91 -15.64
C ALA A 11 1.21 4.67 -14.60
N GLY A 12 0.41 5.64 -15.05
CA GLY A 12 -0.49 6.36 -14.18
C GLY A 12 -1.53 5.45 -13.53
N LEU A 13 -2.11 4.52 -14.31
CA LEU A 13 -3.08 3.57 -13.78
C LEU A 13 -2.45 2.60 -12.77
N SER A 14 -1.22 2.16 -13.00
CA SER A 14 -0.55 1.25 -12.06
C SER A 14 -0.26 1.92 -10.72
N THR A 15 -0.11 3.24 -10.67
CA THR A 15 0.08 3.96 -9.39
C THR A 15 -1.19 4.00 -8.54
N VAL A 16 -2.36 3.65 -9.11
CA VAL A 16 -3.60 3.54 -8.33
C VAL A 16 -3.45 2.52 -7.20
N SER A 17 -2.61 1.50 -7.38
CA SER A 17 -2.33 0.53 -6.33
C SER A 17 -1.75 1.19 -5.08
N LEU A 18 -1.01 2.30 -5.21
CA LEU A 18 -0.46 3.05 -4.09
C LEU A 18 -1.58 3.69 -3.25
N ALA A 19 -2.62 4.19 -3.90
CA ALA A 19 -3.78 4.73 -3.20
C ALA A 19 -4.51 3.63 -2.40
N GLY A 20 -4.67 2.44 -2.98
CA GLY A 20 -5.26 1.31 -2.28
C GLY A 20 -4.46 0.90 -1.05
N SER A 21 -3.13 0.82 -1.18
CA SER A 21 -2.24 0.56 -0.06
C SER A 21 -2.34 1.62 1.02
N GLY A 22 -2.39 2.89 0.64
CA GLY A 22 -2.54 3.99 1.59
C GLY A 22 -3.82 3.89 2.39
N VAL A 23 -4.95 3.59 1.74
CA VAL A 23 -6.22 3.38 2.43
C VAL A 23 -6.13 2.16 3.34
N GLY A 24 -5.54 1.07 2.87
CA GLY A 24 -5.38 -0.15 3.66
C GLY A 24 -4.57 0.08 4.93
N ILE A 25 -3.45 0.78 4.82
CA ILE A 25 -2.62 1.14 5.97
C ILE A 25 -3.41 2.01 6.95
N GLY A 26 -4.13 3.00 6.45
CA GLY A 26 -4.95 3.86 7.29
C GLY A 26 -6.00 3.08 8.07
N MET A 27 -6.65 2.13 7.44
CA MET A 27 -7.64 1.27 8.09
C MET A 27 -7.00 0.39 9.17
N VAL A 28 -5.83 -0.19 8.88
CA VAL A 28 -5.12 -1.03 9.84
C VAL A 28 -4.75 -0.25 11.08
N PHE A 29 -4.15 0.94 10.93
CA PHE A 29 -3.75 1.75 12.07
C PHE A 29 -4.95 2.32 12.83
N SER A 30 -6.03 2.68 12.14
CA SER A 30 -7.26 3.10 12.80
C SER A 30 -7.83 1.98 13.66
N SER A 31 -7.86 0.76 13.15
CA SER A 31 -8.30 -0.41 13.91
C SER A 31 -7.39 -0.70 15.09
N LEU A 32 -6.06 -0.52 14.92
CA LEU A 32 -5.11 -0.70 16.01
C LEU A 32 -5.40 0.27 17.16
N VAL A 33 -5.58 1.55 16.86
CA VAL A 33 -5.85 2.56 17.87
C VAL A 33 -7.11 2.20 18.63
N SER A 34 -8.18 1.84 17.93
CA SER A 34 -9.44 1.43 18.56
C SER A 34 -9.28 0.19 19.41
N SER A 35 -8.53 -0.80 18.95
CA SER A 35 -8.32 -2.06 19.67
C SER A 35 -7.50 -1.85 20.94
N ILE A 36 -6.46 -1.02 20.89
CA ILE A 36 -5.66 -0.69 22.07
C ILE A 36 -6.51 0.06 23.09
N ALA A 37 -7.37 0.97 22.65
CA ALA A 37 -8.26 1.70 23.53
C ALA A 37 -9.22 0.76 24.28
N ARG A 38 -9.65 -0.32 23.63
CA ARG A 38 -10.53 -1.33 24.26
C ARG A 38 -9.77 -2.29 25.16
N ASN A 39 -8.57 -2.67 24.79
CA ASN A 39 -7.76 -3.67 25.47
C ASN A 39 -6.32 -3.19 25.62
N PRO A 40 -6.03 -2.25 26.52
CA PRO A 40 -4.67 -1.72 26.68
C PRO A 40 -3.64 -2.80 27.03
N SER A 41 -4.06 -3.88 27.68
CA SER A 41 -3.18 -4.96 28.06
C SER A 41 -2.64 -5.74 26.85
N GLN A 42 -3.26 -5.62 25.69
CA GLN A 42 -2.85 -6.28 24.44
C GLN A 42 -2.06 -5.38 23.52
N GLN A 43 -1.63 -4.21 23.99
CA GLN A 43 -0.97 -3.21 23.15
C GLN A 43 0.23 -3.78 22.39
N ARG A 44 1.10 -4.52 23.08
CA ARG A 44 2.31 -5.08 22.48
C ARG A 44 1.99 -6.06 21.35
N GLN A 45 1.06 -6.98 21.59
CA GLN A 45 0.69 -8.00 20.61
C GLN A 45 -0.02 -7.37 19.42
N LEU A 46 -0.96 -6.46 19.68
CA LEU A 46 -1.69 -5.76 18.61
C LEU A 46 -0.74 -4.95 17.73
N PHE A 47 0.22 -4.26 18.36
CA PHE A 47 1.21 -3.48 17.62
C PHE A 47 2.07 -4.38 16.73
N LEU A 48 2.53 -5.53 17.23
CA LEU A 48 3.36 -6.45 16.45
C LEU A 48 2.62 -6.98 15.21
N TYR A 49 1.36 -7.38 15.36
CA TYR A 49 0.57 -7.85 14.22
C TYR A 49 0.26 -6.72 13.24
N THR A 50 0.08 -5.49 13.74
CA THR A 50 -0.16 -4.34 12.89
C THR A 50 1.06 -4.01 12.05
N ILE A 51 2.26 -4.10 12.61
CA ILE A 51 3.50 -3.88 11.86
C ILE A 51 3.66 -4.93 10.77
N LEU A 52 3.30 -6.19 11.04
CA LEU A 52 3.31 -7.23 10.02
C LEU A 52 2.35 -6.90 8.87
N GLY A 53 1.13 -6.48 9.19
CA GLY A 53 0.16 -6.06 8.18
C GLY A 53 0.62 -4.86 7.39
N PHE A 54 1.23 -3.88 8.05
CA PHE A 54 1.84 -2.72 7.41
C PHE A 54 2.92 -3.15 6.40
N ALA A 55 3.82 -4.05 6.80
CA ALA A 55 4.91 -4.50 5.94
C ALA A 55 4.36 -5.22 4.70
N LEU A 56 3.35 -6.06 4.83
CA LEU A 56 2.72 -6.74 3.71
C LEU A 56 2.02 -5.76 2.76
N THR A 57 1.31 -4.78 3.31
CA THR A 57 0.63 -3.76 2.51
C THR A 57 1.63 -2.90 1.76
N GLU A 58 2.73 -2.52 2.40
CA GLU A 58 3.79 -1.72 1.79
C GLU A 58 4.49 -2.50 0.68
N ALA A 59 4.67 -3.82 0.84
CA ALA A 59 5.25 -4.65 -0.20
C ALA A 59 4.39 -4.63 -1.48
N ILE A 60 3.07 -4.69 -1.34
CA ILE A 60 2.15 -4.59 -2.48
C ILE A 60 2.30 -3.23 -3.16
N ALA A 61 2.41 -2.15 -2.38
CA ALA A 61 2.62 -0.81 -2.92
C ALA A 61 3.92 -0.72 -3.71
N LEU A 62 4.99 -1.34 -3.22
CA LEU A 62 6.28 -1.35 -3.91
C LEU A 62 6.20 -2.11 -5.23
N PHE A 63 5.46 -3.22 -5.29
CA PHE A 63 5.22 -3.92 -6.55
C PHE A 63 4.48 -3.03 -7.55
N GLY A 64 3.48 -2.28 -7.11
CA GLY A 64 2.75 -1.35 -7.97
C GLY A 64 3.65 -0.24 -8.50
N LEU A 65 4.52 0.30 -7.65
CA LEU A 65 5.48 1.33 -8.04
C LEU A 65 6.50 0.76 -9.03
N MET A 66 6.99 -0.46 -8.80
CA MET A 66 7.90 -1.13 -9.71
C MET A 66 7.25 -1.33 -11.08
N ALA A 67 5.99 -1.74 -11.12
CA ALA A 67 5.25 -1.89 -12.37
C ALA A 67 5.18 -0.56 -13.12
N SER A 68 4.94 0.55 -12.41
CA SER A 68 4.91 1.89 -13.02
C SER A 68 6.24 2.23 -13.68
N PHE A 69 7.36 1.98 -13.01
CA PHE A 69 8.68 2.25 -13.57
C PHE A 69 9.01 1.33 -14.74
N LEU A 70 8.61 0.07 -14.69
CA LEU A 70 8.80 -0.86 -15.80
C LEU A 70 8.02 -0.38 -17.05
N ILE A 71 6.80 0.10 -16.85
CA ILE A 71 5.99 0.61 -17.97
C ILE A 71 6.61 1.87 -18.55
N LEU A 72 7.11 2.78 -17.71
CA LEU A 72 7.69 4.04 -18.17
C LEU A 72 9.05 3.84 -18.87
N PHE A 73 9.91 2.98 -18.35
CA PHE A 73 11.31 2.93 -18.73
C PHE A 73 11.77 1.56 -19.25
N GLY A 74 11.07 0.49 -18.93
CA GLY A 74 11.49 -0.86 -19.27
C GLY A 74 10.95 -1.38 -20.60
N PHE A 75 9.88 -0.80 -21.11
CA PHE A 75 9.24 -1.28 -22.36
C PHE A 75 9.16 -0.25 -23.44
#